data_06f9ca8dfaa44aa31fa56dd9e56df91b
#
_entry.id   06f9ca8dfaa44aa31fa56dd9e56df91b
#
_cell.length_a   1.000
_cell.length_b   1.000
_cell.length_c   1.000
_cell.angle_alpha   90.00
_cell.angle_beta   90.00
_cell.angle_gamma   90.00
#
_symmetry.space_group_name_H-M   'P 1'
#
loop_
_entity.id
_entity.type
_entity.pdbx_description
1 polymer ?
#
loop_
_entity_poly.entity_id
_entity_poly.type
_entity_poly.pdbx_seq_one_letter_code
_entity_poly.pdbx_strand_id
1 'polypeptide(L)'
;MNGGPRGKAKQPFAIAMADGAPMALAGLWEGWRAPDGSILRSYTIVTGEANAKLSAMHHRMPVILPREAWPFWLGEAPAEAPALLDLLRPCPPEWLAVWPVAARVNKVAENDAALLARDPLAQPPAGLDDPPPAFPD
;
A
#
# COMPACT_ATOMS: atom_id res chain seq x y z
N MET A 1 31.27 24.39 -3.72
CA MET A 1 30.66 23.66 -2.57
C MET A 1 29.18 24.04 -2.46
N ASN A 2 28.36 23.30 -3.11
CA ASN A 2 26.93 23.60 -3.17
C ASN A 2 26.19 22.82 -2.09
N GLY A 3 26.12 23.41 -0.90
CA GLY A 3 25.14 23.02 0.10
C GLY A 3 23.78 23.52 -0.32
N GLY A 4 23.13 22.82 -1.26
CA GLY A 4 21.69 23.03 -1.49
C GLY A 4 20.93 22.78 -0.19
N PRO A 5 19.77 23.42 0.05
CA PRO A 5 19.00 23.20 1.26
C PRO A 5 18.73 21.70 1.37
N ARG A 6 19.15 21.10 2.49
CA ARG A 6 18.79 19.72 2.82
C ARG A 6 17.29 19.64 2.74
N GLY A 7 16.78 18.85 1.79
CA GLY A 7 15.34 18.69 1.59
C GLY A 7 14.68 18.41 2.94
N LYS A 8 13.55 19.08 3.17
CA LYS A 8 12.75 18.90 4.38
C LYS A 8 12.51 17.40 4.57
N ALA A 9 12.83 16.85 5.75
CA ALA A 9 12.61 15.44 6.04
C ALA A 9 11.15 15.08 5.76
N LYS A 10 10.94 14.00 4.97
CA LYS A 10 9.60 13.54 4.62
C LYS A 10 8.96 12.85 5.81
N GLN A 11 7.71 13.15 6.07
CA GLN A 11 6.90 12.48 7.08
C GLN A 11 6.47 11.11 6.57
N PRO A 12 6.84 9.99 7.22
CA PRO A 12 6.30 8.69 6.88
C PRO A 12 4.89 8.51 7.44
N PHE A 13 4.08 7.73 6.71
CA PHE A 13 2.71 7.39 7.09
C PHE A 13 2.52 5.89 7.08
N ALA A 14 1.72 5.39 8.01
CA ALA A 14 1.16 4.05 7.93
C ALA A 14 -0.18 4.11 7.18
N ILE A 15 -0.43 3.11 6.37
CA ILE A 15 -1.67 2.94 5.62
C ILE A 15 -2.19 1.53 5.90
N ALA A 16 -3.41 1.42 6.39
CA ALA A 16 -4.04 0.15 6.70
C ALA A 16 -5.50 0.16 6.29
N MET A 17 -6.13 -1.01 6.26
CA MET A 17 -7.57 -1.08 6.16
C MET A 17 -8.19 -0.49 7.44
N ALA A 18 -9.19 0.36 7.30
CA ALA A 18 -9.81 1.06 8.44
C ALA A 18 -10.41 0.10 9.48
N ASP A 19 -10.82 -1.09 9.05
CA ASP A 19 -11.37 -2.14 9.92
C ASP A 19 -10.28 -3.06 10.52
N GLY A 20 -9.00 -2.81 10.22
CA GLY A 20 -7.89 -3.65 10.69
C GLY A 20 -7.73 -4.97 9.96
N ALA A 21 -8.53 -5.25 8.93
CA ALA A 21 -8.43 -6.46 8.13
C ALA A 21 -7.14 -6.45 7.27
N PRO A 22 -6.67 -7.63 6.79
CA PRO A 22 -5.56 -7.69 5.86
C PRO A 22 -5.86 -6.93 4.57
N MET A 23 -4.87 -6.20 4.07
CA MET A 23 -4.95 -5.48 2.79
C MET A 23 -4.43 -6.38 1.67
N ALA A 24 -5.26 -6.64 0.67
CA ALA A 24 -4.87 -7.40 -0.51
C ALA A 24 -4.59 -6.48 -1.69
N LEU A 25 -3.39 -6.53 -2.21
CA LEU A 25 -2.96 -5.78 -3.37
C LEU A 25 -3.03 -6.66 -4.61
N ALA A 26 -3.52 -6.11 -5.72
CA ALA A 26 -3.58 -6.85 -6.99
C ALA A 26 -2.17 -7.08 -7.53
N GLY A 27 -1.73 -8.32 -7.47
CA GLY A 27 -0.42 -8.74 -7.94
C GLY A 27 -0.52 -9.60 -9.20
N LEU A 28 0.51 -9.55 -10.01
CA LEU A 28 0.74 -10.46 -11.14
C LEU A 28 2.12 -11.08 -10.99
N TRP A 29 2.24 -12.34 -11.37
CA TRP A 29 3.53 -13.03 -11.36
C TRP A 29 3.77 -13.78 -12.65
N GLU A 30 5.04 -14.04 -12.95
CA GLU A 30 5.42 -14.86 -14.09
C GLU A 30 6.70 -15.65 -13.79
N GLY A 31 6.93 -16.69 -14.59
CA GLY A 31 8.18 -17.42 -14.61
C GLY A 31 8.90 -17.20 -15.93
N TRP A 32 10.13 -16.68 -15.86
CA TRP A 32 11.00 -16.51 -17.01
C TRP A 32 12.06 -17.62 -17.05
N ARG A 33 12.18 -18.29 -18.20
CA ARG A 33 13.21 -19.28 -18.40
C ARG A 33 14.52 -18.61 -18.84
N ALA A 34 15.52 -18.68 -17.98
CA ALA A 34 16.85 -18.17 -18.27
C ALA A 34 17.58 -19.03 -19.32
N PRO A 35 18.63 -18.49 -20.00
CA PRO A 35 19.43 -19.24 -20.96
C PRO A 35 20.06 -20.52 -20.41
N ASP A 36 20.35 -20.58 -19.11
CA ASP A 36 20.88 -21.75 -18.41
C ASP A 36 19.84 -22.83 -18.08
N GLY A 37 18.55 -22.58 -18.44
CA GLY A 37 17.44 -23.48 -18.16
C GLY A 37 16.77 -23.27 -16.82
N SER A 38 17.30 -22.43 -15.94
CA SER A 38 16.64 -22.09 -14.68
C SER A 38 15.41 -21.22 -14.90
N ILE A 39 14.47 -21.24 -13.94
CA ILE A 39 13.27 -20.41 -14.00
C ILE A 39 13.38 -19.34 -12.94
N LEU A 40 13.39 -18.08 -13.37
CA LEU A 40 13.28 -16.93 -12.49
C LEU A 40 11.80 -16.55 -12.35
N ARG A 41 11.30 -16.62 -11.12
CA ARG A 41 9.94 -16.16 -10.80
C ARG A 41 9.99 -14.73 -10.29
N SER A 42 9.12 -13.91 -10.82
CA SER A 42 9.00 -12.51 -10.42
C SER A 42 7.53 -12.13 -10.27
N TYR A 43 7.28 -11.07 -9.55
CA TYR A 43 5.93 -10.50 -9.41
C TYR A 43 5.98 -9.00 -9.48
N THR A 44 4.82 -8.40 -9.75
CA THR A 44 4.61 -6.96 -9.71
C THR A 44 3.27 -6.67 -9.05
N ILE A 45 3.13 -5.46 -8.54
CA ILE A 45 1.87 -4.96 -8.00
C ILE A 45 1.28 -3.97 -9.00
N VAL A 46 0.02 -4.17 -9.36
CA VAL A 46 -0.69 -3.26 -10.26
C VAL A 46 -0.99 -1.96 -9.53
N THR A 47 -0.63 -0.83 -10.14
CA THR A 47 -0.90 0.50 -9.60
C THR A 47 -1.82 1.28 -10.51
N GLY A 48 -2.53 2.24 -9.95
CA GLY A 48 -3.40 3.15 -10.65
C GLY A 48 -3.34 4.55 -10.07
N GLU A 49 -4.27 5.40 -10.44
CA GLU A 49 -4.39 6.73 -9.85
C GLU A 49 -4.70 6.64 -8.36
N ALA A 50 -4.13 7.57 -7.59
CA ALA A 50 -4.44 7.66 -6.16
C ALA A 50 -5.88 8.12 -5.96
N ASN A 51 -6.56 7.56 -4.93
CA ASN A 51 -7.85 8.07 -4.48
C ASN A 51 -7.68 9.44 -3.81
N ALA A 52 -8.80 10.09 -3.48
CA ALA A 52 -8.78 11.43 -2.90
C ALA A 52 -7.97 11.51 -1.59
N LYS A 53 -7.90 10.42 -0.82
CA LYS A 53 -7.15 10.38 0.45
C LYS A 53 -5.64 10.32 0.22
N LEU A 54 -5.16 9.41 -0.63
CA LEU A 54 -3.74 9.21 -0.86
C LEU A 54 -3.14 10.20 -1.86
N SER A 55 -3.95 10.92 -2.63
CA SER A 55 -3.48 11.91 -3.59
C SER A 55 -2.65 13.03 -2.94
N ALA A 56 -2.87 13.29 -1.66
CA ALA A 56 -2.06 14.25 -0.90
C ALA A 56 -0.60 13.79 -0.68
N MET A 57 -0.34 12.49 -0.80
CA MET A 57 0.99 11.89 -0.61
C MET A 57 1.65 11.51 -1.93
N HIS A 58 0.91 10.93 -2.84
CA HIS A 58 1.42 10.43 -4.11
C HIS A 58 0.32 10.40 -5.16
N HIS A 59 0.68 10.54 -6.44
CA HIS A 59 -0.29 10.51 -7.54
C HIS A 59 -0.74 9.09 -7.94
N ARG A 60 -0.04 8.06 -7.47
CA ARG A 60 -0.36 6.66 -7.75
C ARG A 60 -0.47 5.86 -6.46
N MET A 61 -1.26 4.79 -6.50
CA MET A 61 -1.41 3.86 -5.39
C MET A 61 -1.61 2.44 -5.92
N PRO A 62 -1.29 1.40 -5.13
CA PRO A 62 -1.64 0.03 -5.48
C PRO A 62 -3.15 -0.16 -5.62
N VAL A 63 -3.55 -1.07 -6.49
CA VAL A 63 -4.94 -1.52 -6.57
C VAL A 63 -5.21 -2.43 -5.37
N ILE A 64 -6.16 -2.04 -4.53
CA ILE A 64 -6.59 -2.81 -3.35
C ILE A 64 -7.88 -3.54 -3.69
N LEU A 65 -7.85 -4.86 -3.53
CA LEU A 65 -8.99 -5.72 -3.87
C LEU A 65 -9.91 -5.94 -2.67
N PRO A 66 -11.22 -5.77 -2.83
CA PRO A 66 -12.17 -6.17 -1.80
C PRO A 66 -12.15 -7.69 -1.65
N ARG A 67 -12.47 -8.20 -0.45
CA ARG A 67 -12.36 -9.61 -0.13
C ARG A 67 -13.17 -10.51 -1.07
N GLU A 68 -14.36 -10.09 -1.47
CA GLU A 68 -15.22 -10.80 -2.40
C GLU A 68 -14.64 -10.93 -3.81
N ALA A 69 -13.67 -10.09 -4.19
CA ALA A 69 -13.00 -10.18 -5.48
C ALA A 69 -11.80 -11.14 -5.49
N TRP A 70 -11.29 -11.55 -4.32
CA TRP A 70 -10.08 -12.37 -4.26
C TRP A 70 -10.17 -13.68 -5.04
N PRO A 71 -11.25 -14.48 -4.94
CA PRO A 71 -11.34 -15.73 -5.71
C PRO A 71 -11.27 -15.52 -7.23
N PHE A 72 -11.84 -14.44 -7.72
CA PHE A 72 -11.83 -14.10 -9.14
C PHE A 72 -10.43 -13.68 -9.61
N TRP A 73 -9.75 -12.83 -8.85
CA TRP A 73 -8.40 -12.39 -9.17
C TRP A 73 -7.38 -13.55 -9.11
N LEU A 74 -7.54 -14.43 -8.14
CA LEU A 74 -6.66 -15.60 -7.96
C LEU A 74 -6.96 -16.76 -8.92
N GLY A 75 -8.03 -16.67 -9.72
CA GLY A 75 -8.43 -17.75 -10.63
C GLY A 75 -9.10 -18.94 -9.95
N GLU A 76 -9.49 -18.81 -8.70
CA GLU A 76 -10.23 -19.83 -7.95
C GLU A 76 -11.70 -19.89 -8.34
N ALA A 77 -12.22 -18.80 -8.87
CA ALA A 77 -13.57 -18.70 -9.44
C ALA A 77 -13.48 -18.13 -10.85
N PRO A 78 -14.36 -18.56 -11.79
CA PRO A 78 -14.32 -18.10 -13.16
C PRO A 78 -14.69 -16.62 -13.26
N ALA A 79 -13.91 -15.87 -14.06
CA ALA A 79 -14.18 -14.47 -14.37
C ALA A 79 -13.69 -14.15 -15.78
N GLU A 80 -14.47 -13.35 -16.49
CA GLU A 80 -14.09 -12.82 -17.79
C GLU A 80 -13.13 -11.64 -17.63
N ALA A 81 -12.27 -11.42 -18.64
CA ALA A 81 -11.31 -10.34 -18.63
C ALA A 81 -11.90 -8.94 -18.33
N PRO A 82 -13.07 -8.55 -18.91
CA PRO A 82 -13.67 -7.26 -18.57
C PRO A 82 -14.02 -7.11 -17.09
N ALA A 83 -14.49 -8.17 -16.44
CA ALA A 83 -14.79 -8.15 -15.00
C ALA A 83 -13.52 -7.98 -14.15
N LEU A 84 -12.41 -8.61 -14.55
CA LEU A 84 -11.11 -8.44 -13.87
C LEU A 84 -10.56 -7.04 -14.08
N LEU A 85 -10.68 -6.45 -15.27
CA LEU A 85 -10.27 -5.09 -15.56
C LEU A 85 -11.05 -4.07 -14.73
N ASP A 86 -12.32 -4.33 -14.45
CA ASP A 86 -13.16 -3.47 -13.61
C ASP A 86 -12.69 -3.41 -12.16
N LEU A 87 -11.92 -4.38 -11.70
CA LEU A 87 -11.31 -4.36 -10.36
C LEU A 87 -10.13 -3.39 -10.24
N LEU A 88 -9.56 -2.95 -11.37
CA LEU A 88 -8.39 -2.08 -11.42
C LEU A 88 -8.79 -0.61 -11.21
N ARG A 89 -9.39 -0.32 -10.06
CA ARG A 89 -9.84 1.02 -9.67
C ARG A 89 -9.22 1.43 -8.35
N PRO A 90 -9.04 2.75 -8.11
CA PRO A 90 -8.72 3.21 -6.77
C PRO A 90 -9.80 2.75 -5.79
N CYS A 91 -9.38 2.20 -4.64
CA CYS A 91 -10.37 1.84 -3.62
C CYS A 91 -11.04 3.10 -3.06
N PRO A 92 -12.27 2.98 -2.52
CA PRO A 92 -12.91 4.09 -1.82
C PRO A 92 -12.01 4.62 -0.69
N PRO A 93 -11.87 5.94 -0.54
CA PRO A 93 -11.02 6.53 0.50
C PRO A 93 -11.35 6.04 1.92
N GLU A 94 -12.62 5.81 2.21
CA GLU A 94 -13.12 5.36 3.50
C GLU A 94 -12.69 3.95 3.90
N TRP A 95 -12.15 3.15 2.97
CA TRP A 95 -11.58 1.84 3.30
C TRP A 95 -10.26 1.94 4.05
N LEU A 96 -9.60 3.09 3.98
CA LEU A 96 -8.24 3.26 4.47
C LEU A 96 -8.19 4.12 5.71
N ALA A 97 -7.38 3.72 6.67
CA ALA A 97 -6.87 4.56 7.73
C ALA A 97 -5.43 4.96 7.41
N VAL A 98 -5.11 6.24 7.52
CA VAL A 98 -3.79 6.79 7.25
C VAL A 98 -3.38 7.67 8.42
N TRP A 99 -2.23 7.40 9.02
CA TRP A 99 -1.74 8.18 10.15
C TRP A 99 -0.22 8.33 10.08
N PRO A 100 0.33 9.43 10.63
CA PRO A 100 1.77 9.65 10.64
C PRO A 100 2.47 8.75 11.65
N VAL A 101 3.62 8.23 11.28
CA VAL A 101 4.48 7.41 12.14
C VAL A 101 5.86 8.03 12.28
N ALA A 102 6.59 7.64 13.32
CA ALA A 102 7.93 8.17 13.57
C ALA A 102 8.92 7.77 12.47
N ALA A 103 9.88 8.66 12.19
CA ALA A 103 10.88 8.45 11.14
C ALA A 103 11.77 7.22 11.38
N ARG A 104 11.82 6.65 12.58
CA ARG A 104 12.57 5.43 12.85
C ARG A 104 12.09 4.22 12.04
N VAL A 105 10.87 4.25 11.48
CA VAL A 105 10.36 3.22 10.57
C VAL A 105 11.25 3.06 9.33
N ASN A 106 11.98 4.10 8.94
CA ASN A 106 12.89 4.06 7.80
C ASN A 106 14.22 3.34 8.08
N LYS A 107 14.49 2.97 9.33
CA LYS A 107 15.70 2.24 9.71
C LYS A 107 15.43 0.75 9.63
N VAL A 108 16.16 0.06 8.78
CA VAL A 108 15.99 -1.39 8.54
C VAL A 108 16.16 -2.23 9.82
N ALA A 109 17.00 -1.77 10.75
CA ALA A 109 17.24 -2.45 12.03
C ALA A 109 16.04 -2.38 12.99
N GLU A 110 15.14 -1.41 12.81
CA GLU A 110 13.96 -1.25 13.64
C GLU A 110 12.86 -2.20 13.17
N ASN A 111 12.36 -3.03 14.08
CA ASN A 111 11.33 -4.01 13.78
C ASN A 111 10.55 -4.38 15.03
N ASP A 112 9.60 -3.55 15.40
CA ASP A 112 8.69 -3.78 16.52
C ASP A 112 7.31 -3.18 16.24
N ALA A 113 6.31 -3.61 17.00
CA ALA A 113 4.93 -3.15 16.82
C ALA A 113 4.75 -1.65 17.08
N ALA A 114 5.61 -1.04 17.88
CA ALA A 114 5.54 0.39 18.18
C ALA A 114 5.87 1.27 16.96
N LEU A 115 6.43 0.71 15.89
CA LEU A 115 6.58 1.42 14.61
C LEU A 115 5.25 1.88 14.02
N LEU A 116 4.15 1.21 14.35
CA LEU A 116 2.81 1.57 13.91
C LEU A 116 2.12 2.60 14.80
N ALA A 117 2.75 3.02 15.90
CA ALA A 117 2.18 4.05 16.76
C ALA A 117 2.18 5.40 16.05
N ARG A 118 1.11 6.17 16.25
CA ARG A 118 1.06 7.55 15.75
C ARG A 118 2.20 8.37 16.35
N ASP A 119 2.89 9.10 15.51
CA ASP A 119 3.91 10.04 15.95
C ASP A 119 3.25 11.23 16.67
N PRO A 120 3.47 11.42 17.99
CA PRO A 120 2.82 12.50 18.73
C PRO A 120 3.28 13.90 18.32
N LEU A 121 4.42 14.02 17.64
CA LEU A 121 4.98 15.28 17.19
C LEU A 121 4.59 15.64 15.77
N ALA A 122 3.94 14.73 15.04
CA ALA A 122 3.58 14.95 13.65
C ALA A 122 2.42 15.95 13.52
N GLN A 123 2.50 16.74 12.46
CA GLN A 123 1.45 17.68 12.04
C GLN A 123 1.05 17.33 10.60
N PRO A 124 0.26 16.27 10.42
CA PRO A 124 -0.10 15.81 9.08
C PRO A 124 -1.11 16.74 8.41
N PRO A 125 -1.20 16.67 7.08
CA PRO A 125 -2.28 17.34 6.35
C PRO A 125 -3.65 16.82 6.79
N ALA A 126 -4.69 17.64 6.57
CA ALA A 126 -6.07 17.24 6.83
C ALA A 126 -6.43 15.95 6.08
N GLY A 127 -7.10 15.03 6.75
CA GLY A 127 -7.48 13.72 6.18
C GLY A 127 -6.41 12.63 6.25
N LEU A 128 -5.22 12.93 6.79
CA LEU A 128 -4.14 11.96 6.97
C LEU A 128 -3.78 11.75 8.45
N ASP A 129 -4.75 11.91 9.34
CA ASP A 129 -4.58 11.74 10.78
C ASP A 129 -5.70 10.87 11.36
N ASP A 130 -5.93 9.74 10.74
CA ASP A 130 -6.89 8.77 11.25
C ASP A 130 -6.33 8.08 12.50
N PRO A 131 -7.18 7.64 13.43
CA PRO A 131 -6.73 6.77 14.49
C PRO A 131 -6.26 5.43 13.92
N PRO A 132 -5.15 4.86 14.44
CA PRO A 132 -4.75 3.51 14.05
C PRO A 132 -5.87 2.51 14.32
N PRO A 133 -6.21 1.62 13.38
CA PRO A 133 -7.23 0.62 13.61
C PRO A 133 -6.76 -0.42 14.63
N ALA A 134 -7.71 -1.10 15.25
CA ALA A 134 -7.41 -2.29 16.03
C ALA A 134 -7.08 -3.44 15.05
N PHE A 135 -5.90 -4.03 15.19
CA PHE A 135 -5.53 -5.21 14.41
C PHE A 135 -5.95 -6.46 15.19
N PRO A 136 -6.56 -7.45 14.52
CA PRO A 136 -6.84 -8.74 15.16
C PRO A 136 -5.55 -9.46 15.52
N ASP A 137 -5.59 -10.19 16.63
CA ASP A 137 -4.49 -11.05 17.07
C ASP A 137 -4.24 -12.23 16.12
#